data_7cd3b3115f48fb0573df9b0b50da4b54
#
_entry.id   7cd3b3115f48fb0573df9b0b50da4b54
#
_cell.length_a   1.000
_cell.length_b   1.000
_cell.length_c   1.000
_cell.angle_alpha   90.00
_cell.angle_beta   90.00
_cell.angle_gamma   90.00
#
_symmetry.space_group_name_H-M   'P 1'
#
loop_
_entity.id
_entity.type
_entity.pdbx_description
1 polymer ?
#
loop_
_entity_poly.entity_id
_entity_poly.type
_entity_poly.pdbx_seq_one_letter_code
_entity_poly.pdbx_strand_id
1 'polypeptide(L)'
;MTPPDVDHIDPTEGKRRVDAGALLLDVRNPDEWQAGHAQGAAWIPMGELAERQEELPTDREIVVICKTGARSAQVAKALVAAGYGAVNVAGGSEAWQAAGLAIVTDDGRPGTVA
;
A
#
# COMPACT_ATOMS: atom_id res chain seq x y z
N MET A 1 -3.95 23.49 15.28
CA MET A 1 -2.93 22.43 15.23
C MET A 1 -3.03 21.69 13.88
N THR A 2 -1.93 21.55 13.17
CA THR A 2 -1.90 20.85 11.91
C THR A 2 -1.92 19.35 12.19
N PRO A 3 -2.78 18.54 11.51
CA PRO A 3 -2.70 17.10 11.65
C PRO A 3 -1.30 16.59 11.29
N PRO A 4 -0.80 15.54 11.93
CA PRO A 4 0.48 14.97 11.55
C PRO A 4 0.44 14.52 10.08
N ASP A 5 1.47 14.86 9.33
CA ASP A 5 1.62 14.35 7.97
C ASP A 5 2.10 12.91 8.01
N VAL A 6 1.97 12.23 6.88
CA VAL A 6 2.41 10.85 6.73
C VAL A 6 3.75 10.81 6.01
N ASP A 7 4.62 9.88 6.39
CA ASP A 7 5.88 9.68 5.69
C ASP A 7 5.63 9.07 4.31
N HIS A 8 6.33 9.59 3.31
CA HIS A 8 6.34 9.06 1.95
C HIS A 8 7.70 8.40 1.73
N ILE A 9 7.69 7.10 1.52
CA ILE A 9 8.92 6.32 1.33
C ILE A 9 9.01 5.82 -0.10
N ASP A 10 10.23 5.64 -0.62
CA ASP A 10 10.39 5.10 -1.96
C ASP A 10 10.09 3.58 -1.97
N PRO A 11 9.86 3.00 -3.16
CA PRO A 11 9.50 1.57 -3.25
C PRO A 11 10.55 0.63 -2.64
N THR A 12 11.83 0.93 -2.78
CA THR A 12 12.91 0.09 -2.24
C THR A 12 12.85 0.06 -0.72
N GLU A 13 12.64 1.20 -0.08
CA GLU A 13 12.47 1.26 1.38
C GLU A 13 11.18 0.57 1.81
N GLY A 14 10.10 0.73 1.02
CA GLY A 14 8.83 0.03 1.27
C GLY A 14 9.02 -1.48 1.27
N LYS A 15 9.71 -2.00 0.26
CA LYS A 15 10.01 -3.44 0.14
C LYS A 15 10.85 -3.92 1.33
N ARG A 16 11.86 -3.14 1.73
CA ARG A 16 12.70 -3.47 2.88
C ARG A 16 11.88 -3.60 4.16
N ARG A 17 10.95 -2.68 4.41
CA ARG A 17 10.09 -2.71 5.60
C ARG A 17 9.12 -3.88 5.57
N VAL A 18 8.56 -4.19 4.42
CA VAL A 18 7.68 -5.36 4.24
C VAL A 18 8.45 -6.65 4.51
N ASP A 19 9.67 -6.77 3.99
CA ASP A 19 10.52 -7.93 4.25
C ASP A 19 10.88 -8.06 5.73
N ALA A 20 10.90 -6.95 6.45
CA ALA A 20 11.17 -6.92 7.90
C ALA A 20 9.90 -7.10 8.76
N GLY A 21 8.73 -7.30 8.15
CA GLY A 21 7.51 -7.65 8.86
C GLY A 21 6.35 -6.66 8.74
N ALA A 22 6.51 -5.53 8.04
CA ALA A 22 5.40 -4.60 7.80
C ALA A 22 4.35 -5.23 6.88
N LEU A 23 3.10 -4.80 7.02
CA LEU A 23 2.03 -5.19 6.11
C LEU A 23 2.07 -4.27 4.88
N LEU A 24 2.07 -4.85 3.68
CA LEU A 24 1.88 -4.08 2.44
C LEU A 24 0.40 -4.10 2.10
N LEU A 25 -0.22 -2.92 2.07
CA LEU A 25 -1.67 -2.77 1.85
C LEU A 25 -1.94 -2.02 0.55
N ASP A 26 -2.53 -2.72 -0.42
CA ASP A 26 -2.99 -2.14 -1.68
C ASP A 26 -4.44 -1.68 -1.51
N VAL A 27 -4.73 -0.43 -1.88
CA VAL A 27 -6.06 0.20 -1.69
C VAL A 27 -6.75 0.53 -3.02
N ARG A 28 -6.28 -0.07 -4.12
CA ARG A 28 -6.80 0.19 -5.47
C ARG A 28 -8.12 -0.54 -5.72
N ASN A 29 -8.70 -0.26 -6.90
CA ASN A 29 -9.95 -0.88 -7.35
C ASN A 29 -9.74 -2.34 -7.82
N PRO A 30 -10.80 -3.16 -7.90
CA PRO A 30 -10.67 -4.56 -8.29
C PRO A 30 -10.01 -4.82 -9.64
N ASP A 31 -10.31 -4.00 -10.66
CA ASP A 31 -9.72 -4.14 -11.98
C ASP A 31 -8.20 -3.87 -11.98
N GLU A 32 -7.78 -2.88 -11.20
CA GLU A 32 -6.37 -2.57 -11.02
C GLU A 32 -5.63 -3.72 -10.32
N TRP A 33 -6.22 -4.25 -9.25
CA TRP A 33 -5.65 -5.38 -8.51
C TRP A 33 -5.52 -6.63 -9.39
N GLN A 34 -6.55 -6.95 -10.17
CA GLN A 34 -6.56 -8.13 -11.02
C GLN A 34 -5.50 -8.08 -12.12
N ALA A 35 -5.24 -6.89 -12.67
CA ALA A 35 -4.22 -6.72 -13.70
C ALA A 35 -2.81 -6.99 -13.17
N GLY A 36 -2.57 -6.70 -11.90
CA GLY A 36 -1.30 -6.95 -11.24
C GLY A 36 -1.12 -6.05 -10.03
N HIS A 37 -0.42 -6.57 -9.04
CA HIS A 37 -0.18 -5.91 -7.77
C HIS A 37 1.21 -6.26 -7.24
N ALA A 38 1.71 -5.45 -6.32
CA ALA A 38 3.00 -5.70 -5.69
C ALA A 38 2.98 -7.06 -4.99
N GLN A 39 4.02 -7.84 -5.21
CA GLN A 39 4.13 -9.17 -4.61
C GLN A 39 4.07 -9.08 -3.08
N GLY A 40 3.24 -9.92 -2.48
CA GLY A 40 3.07 -9.95 -1.02
C GLY A 40 2.04 -8.97 -0.47
N ALA A 41 1.39 -8.16 -1.32
CA ALA A 41 0.40 -7.20 -0.85
C ALA A 41 -0.90 -7.89 -0.42
N ALA A 42 -1.47 -7.37 0.67
CA ALA A 42 -2.87 -7.60 1.02
C ALA A 42 -3.69 -6.51 0.31
N TRP A 43 -4.97 -6.77 0.08
CA TRP A 43 -5.81 -5.86 -0.66
C TRP A 43 -7.12 -5.55 0.08
N ILE A 44 -7.33 -4.25 0.31
CA ILE A 44 -8.62 -3.72 0.77
C ILE A 44 -8.89 -2.47 -0.07
N PRO A 45 -9.90 -2.48 -0.95
CA PRO A 45 -10.23 -1.26 -1.72
C PRO A 45 -10.50 -0.08 -0.80
N MET A 46 -10.06 1.11 -1.19
CA MET A 46 -10.18 2.31 -0.38
C MET A 46 -11.61 2.55 0.12
N GLY A 47 -12.62 2.27 -0.71
CA GLY A 47 -14.03 2.44 -0.33
C GLY A 47 -14.54 1.47 0.73
N GLU A 48 -13.80 0.40 1.01
CA GLU A 48 -14.17 -0.61 2.02
C GLU A 48 -13.38 -0.47 3.32
N LEU A 49 -12.39 0.43 3.35
CA LEU A 49 -11.48 0.51 4.51
C LEU A 49 -12.18 0.87 5.81
N ALA A 50 -13.15 1.80 5.78
CA ALA A 50 -13.85 2.21 6.98
C ALA A 50 -14.57 1.03 7.64
N GLU A 51 -15.16 0.14 6.84
CA GLU A 51 -15.88 -1.04 7.32
C GLU A 51 -14.94 -2.18 7.73
N ARG A 52 -13.73 -2.22 7.16
CA ARG A 52 -12.78 -3.31 7.34
C ARG A 52 -11.54 -2.92 8.12
N GLN A 53 -11.54 -1.73 8.72
CA GLN A 53 -10.37 -1.21 9.43
C GLN A 53 -9.87 -2.14 10.53
N GLU A 54 -10.76 -2.84 11.20
CA GLU A 54 -10.43 -3.80 12.27
C GLU A 54 -9.61 -5.00 11.78
N GLU A 55 -9.55 -5.26 10.46
CA GLU A 55 -8.70 -6.30 9.89
C GLU A 55 -7.23 -5.89 9.87
N LEU A 56 -6.93 -4.60 10.09
CA LEU A 56 -5.57 -4.08 10.04
C LEU A 56 -4.84 -4.29 11.37
N PRO A 57 -3.54 -4.63 11.32
CA PRO A 57 -2.75 -4.83 12.53
C PRO A 57 -2.47 -3.51 13.25
N THR A 58 -2.45 -3.55 14.58
CA THR A 58 -2.06 -2.41 15.41
C THR A 58 -0.64 -2.55 15.96
N ASP A 59 -0.02 -3.73 15.78
CA ASP A 59 1.26 -4.10 16.35
C ASP A 59 2.41 -4.10 15.32
N ARG A 60 2.14 -3.72 14.08
CA ARG A 60 3.17 -3.59 13.04
C ARG A 60 2.82 -2.48 12.06
N GLU A 61 3.83 -1.98 11.37
CA GLU A 61 3.69 -0.90 10.41
C GLU A 61 2.90 -1.35 9.18
N ILE A 62 2.11 -0.43 8.62
CA ILE A 62 1.35 -0.63 7.39
C ILE A 62 1.97 0.23 6.30
N VAL A 63 2.44 -0.40 5.23
CA VAL A 63 2.98 0.27 4.05
C VAL A 63 1.86 0.31 3.02
N VAL A 64 1.31 1.50 2.76
CA VAL A 64 0.12 1.66 1.92
C VAL A 64 0.53 2.01 0.50
N ILE A 65 -0.05 1.33 -0.49
CA ILE A 65 0.28 1.52 -1.90
C ILE A 65 -1.01 1.66 -2.74
N CYS A 66 -0.97 2.55 -3.72
CA CYS A 66 -1.97 2.64 -4.77
C CYS A 66 -1.25 2.71 -6.13
N LYS A 67 -1.87 3.23 -7.17
CA LYS A 67 -1.22 3.29 -8.49
C LYS A 67 -0.09 4.32 -8.55
N THR A 68 -0.37 5.57 -8.09
CA THR A 68 0.56 6.70 -8.22
C THR A 68 0.96 7.33 -6.90
N GLY A 69 0.38 6.89 -5.78
CA GLY A 69 0.67 7.40 -4.45
C GLY A 69 -0.36 8.38 -3.88
N ALA A 70 -1.36 8.82 -4.66
CA ALA A 70 -2.33 9.83 -4.19
C ALA A 70 -3.38 9.25 -3.24
N ARG A 71 -4.05 8.15 -3.62
CA ARG A 71 -5.06 7.49 -2.78
C ARG A 71 -4.44 6.89 -1.53
N SER A 72 -3.28 6.26 -1.68
CA SER A 72 -2.58 5.65 -0.56
C SER A 72 -2.06 6.68 0.45
N ALA A 73 -1.68 7.87 0.00
CA ALA A 73 -1.32 8.97 0.89
C ALA A 73 -2.51 9.39 1.78
N GLN A 74 -3.70 9.49 1.20
CA GLN A 74 -4.91 9.81 1.95
C GLN A 74 -5.25 8.72 2.96
N VAL A 75 -5.15 7.46 2.55
CA VAL A 75 -5.42 6.31 3.42
C VAL A 75 -4.41 6.26 4.56
N ALA A 76 -3.12 6.39 4.26
CA ALA A 76 -2.08 6.37 5.29
C ALA A 76 -2.28 7.48 6.31
N LYS A 77 -2.64 8.68 5.85
CA LYS A 77 -2.93 9.82 6.72
C LYS A 77 -4.11 9.54 7.65
N ALA A 78 -5.18 8.96 7.12
CA ALA A 78 -6.35 8.58 7.92
C ALA A 78 -6.00 7.49 8.95
N LEU A 79 -5.17 6.54 8.57
CA LEU A 79 -4.73 5.47 9.48
C LEU A 79 -3.88 6.02 10.61
N VAL A 80 -2.95 6.93 10.33
CA VAL A 80 -2.14 7.59 11.37
C VAL A 80 -3.05 8.35 12.32
N ALA A 81 -4.04 9.08 11.82
CA ALA A 81 -5.01 9.79 12.66
C ALA A 81 -5.83 8.84 13.53
N ALA A 82 -6.04 7.61 13.08
CA ALA A 82 -6.77 6.58 13.84
C ALA A 82 -5.86 5.76 14.78
N GLY A 83 -4.57 6.10 14.88
CA GLY A 83 -3.65 5.45 15.81
C GLY A 83 -2.81 4.32 15.24
N TYR A 84 -2.90 4.06 13.93
CA TYR A 84 -2.07 3.05 13.27
C TYR A 84 -0.71 3.62 12.87
N GLY A 85 0.32 2.78 12.81
CA GLY A 85 1.59 3.13 12.19
C GLY A 85 1.48 2.89 10.68
N ALA A 86 1.45 3.97 9.89
CA ALA A 86 1.29 3.85 8.44
C ALA A 86 2.20 4.81 7.69
N VAL A 87 2.67 4.37 6.52
CA VAL A 87 3.48 5.17 5.60
C VAL A 87 2.96 4.95 4.17
N ASN A 88 3.25 5.90 3.29
CA ASN A 88 2.84 5.86 1.90
C ASN A 88 4.02 5.49 0.98
N VAL A 89 3.79 4.63 0.00
CA VAL A 89 4.77 4.38 -1.07
C VAL A 89 4.67 5.52 -2.09
N ALA A 90 5.70 6.36 -2.14
CA ALA A 90 5.79 7.45 -3.09
C ALA A 90 5.79 6.89 -4.52
N GLY A 91 4.93 7.43 -5.39
CA GLY A 91 4.81 6.98 -6.77
C GLY A 91 4.05 5.67 -6.96
N GLY A 92 3.64 5.00 -5.89
CA GLY A 92 2.77 3.83 -5.91
C GLY A 92 3.30 2.64 -6.69
N SER A 93 2.38 1.85 -7.25
CA SER A 93 2.71 0.65 -8.03
C SER A 93 3.51 0.96 -9.29
N GLU A 94 3.31 2.14 -9.90
CA GLU A 94 4.11 2.56 -11.05
C GLU A 94 5.58 2.70 -10.66
N ALA A 95 5.87 3.37 -9.54
CA ALA A 95 7.25 3.51 -9.06
C ALA A 95 7.82 2.18 -8.57
N TRP A 96 6.99 1.33 -7.97
CA TRP A 96 7.37 -0.01 -7.54
C TRP A 96 7.88 -0.85 -8.73
N GLN A 97 7.12 -0.85 -9.82
CA GLN A 97 7.51 -1.54 -11.05
C GLN A 97 8.76 -0.93 -11.67
N ALA A 98 8.85 0.41 -11.71
CA ALA A 98 10.01 1.10 -12.26
C ALA A 98 11.30 0.82 -11.47
N ALA A 99 11.18 0.52 -10.18
CA ALA A 99 12.32 0.14 -9.34
C ALA A 99 12.74 -1.34 -9.53
N GLY A 100 12.08 -2.07 -10.43
CA GLY A 100 12.37 -3.47 -10.70
C GLY A 100 11.77 -4.44 -9.71
N LEU A 101 10.85 -4.00 -8.85
CA LEU A 101 10.20 -4.85 -7.87
C LEU A 101 9.01 -5.58 -8.52
N ALA A 102 8.72 -6.80 -8.05
CA ALA A 102 7.78 -7.67 -8.72
C ALA A 102 6.34 -7.18 -8.64
N ILE A 103 5.68 -7.14 -9.80
CA ILE A 103 4.23 -6.97 -9.97
C ILE A 103 3.70 -8.31 -10.48
N VAL A 104 2.75 -8.89 -9.74
CA VAL A 104 2.25 -10.24 -10.01
C VAL A 104 0.73 -10.26 -10.04
N THR A 105 0.18 -11.29 -10.68
CA THR A 105 -1.25 -11.61 -10.61
C THR A 105 -1.50 -12.56 -9.44
N ASP A 106 -2.78 -12.83 -9.12
CA ASP A 106 -3.14 -13.70 -7.98
C ASP A 106 -2.59 -15.12 -8.13
N ASP A 107 -2.36 -15.59 -9.36
CA ASP A 107 -1.77 -16.91 -9.61
C ASP A 107 -0.24 -16.89 -9.67
N GLY A 108 0.39 -15.77 -9.33
CA GLY A 108 1.84 -15.63 -9.24
C GLY A 108 2.55 -15.35 -10.57
N ARG A 109 1.81 -15.13 -11.66
CA ARG A 109 2.40 -14.77 -12.95
C ARG A 109 2.79 -13.30 -12.98
N PRO A 110 3.69 -12.89 -13.90
CA PRO A 110 3.96 -11.46 -14.07
C PRO A 110 2.69 -10.70 -14.40
N GLY A 111 2.45 -9.60 -13.68
CA GLY A 111 1.31 -8.73 -13.87
C GLY A 111 1.72 -7.38 -14.47
N THR A 112 0.72 -6.54 -14.69
CA THR A 112 0.93 -5.17 -15.16
C THR A 112 0.27 -4.18 -14.21
N VAL A 113 0.77 -2.96 -14.20
CA VAL A 113 0.12 -1.87 -13.46
C VAL A 113 -0.90 -1.22 -14.39
N ALA A 114 -2.18 -1.47 -14.09
CA ALA A 114 -3.28 -0.96 -14.91
C ALA A 114 -3.50 0.54 -14.74
#